data_c64e1f1d2effc1e8f819ac2cc4a9b1fe
#
_entry.id   c64e1f1d2effc1e8f819ac2cc4a9b1fe
#
_cell.length_a   1.000
_cell.length_b   1.000
_cell.length_c   1.000
_cell.angle_alpha   90.00
_cell.angle_beta   90.00
_cell.angle_gamma   90.00
#
_symmetry.space_group_name_H-M   'P 1'
#
loop_
_entity.id
_entity.type
_entity.pdbx_description
1 polymer ?
#
loop_
_entity_poly.entity_id
_entity_poly.type
_entity_poly.pdbx_seq_one_letter_code
_entity_poly.pdbx_strand_id
1 'polypeptide(L)'
;MYVNYCTSLTLREESNLRVFENMVFRRIFGPRRDEVTREWRRLHNEELNDLYSSPNIVRVIKSRRMRCNGHVARMGEERGVYRVLVGKPEGRRPLERSRRRWVDNIKMDLKEVGCGYMDWIGLVQEREMWWTLVSAVMNLRVP
;
A
#
# COMPACT_ATOMS: atom_id res chain seq x y z
N MET A 1 12.19 20.56 -5.93
CA MET A 1 12.76 19.26 -5.53
C MET A 1 11.73 18.56 -4.64
N TYR A 2 10.85 17.78 -5.25
CA TYR A 2 9.78 17.07 -4.51
C TYR A 2 10.39 15.83 -3.86
N VAL A 3 10.71 15.93 -2.59
CA VAL A 3 10.93 14.73 -1.76
C VAL A 3 9.56 14.08 -1.60
N ASN A 4 9.24 13.14 -2.47
CA ASN A 4 8.10 12.27 -2.27
C ASN A 4 8.35 11.48 -0.99
N TYR A 5 7.68 11.89 0.08
CA TYR A 5 7.65 11.11 1.31
C TYR A 5 6.96 9.78 0.99
N CYS A 6 7.75 8.74 0.80
CA CYS A 6 7.23 7.38 0.76
C CYS A 6 6.70 7.05 2.15
N THR A 7 5.41 7.26 2.35
CA THR A 7 4.75 7.04 3.63
C THR A 7 4.84 5.57 4.02
N SER A 8 5.48 5.31 5.13
CA SER A 8 5.52 3.99 5.76
C SER A 8 4.31 3.86 6.67
N LEU A 9 3.30 3.13 6.24
CA LEU A 9 2.12 2.82 7.04
C LEU A 9 2.37 1.60 7.93
N THR A 10 1.92 1.68 9.16
CA THR A 10 1.80 0.52 10.05
C THR A 10 0.50 -0.23 9.73
N LEU A 11 0.41 -1.50 10.12
CA LEU A 11 -0.83 -2.29 9.94
C LEU A 11 -2.04 -1.64 10.63
N ARG A 12 -1.82 -0.96 11.76
CA ARG A 12 -2.87 -0.25 12.47
C ARG A 12 -3.38 0.96 11.67
N GLU A 13 -2.47 1.71 11.05
CA GLU A 13 -2.84 2.85 10.21
C GLU A 13 -3.56 2.39 8.94
N GLU A 14 -3.14 1.29 8.33
CA GLU A 14 -3.86 0.68 7.20
C GLU A 14 -5.27 0.27 7.59
N SER A 15 -5.46 -0.37 8.74
CA SER A 15 -6.77 -0.74 9.26
C SER A 15 -7.64 0.49 9.52
N ASN A 16 -7.08 1.53 10.13
CA ASN A 16 -7.80 2.78 10.38
C ASN A 16 -8.23 3.46 9.08
N LEU A 17 -7.38 3.47 8.06
CA LEU A 17 -7.72 4.02 6.74
C LEU A 17 -8.85 3.25 6.06
N ARG A 18 -8.85 1.92 6.13
CA ARG A 18 -9.95 1.09 5.59
C ARG A 18 -11.28 1.39 6.31
N VAL A 19 -11.24 1.47 7.63
CA VAL A 19 -12.44 1.80 8.42
C VAL A 19 -12.97 3.19 8.04
N PHE A 20 -12.08 4.17 7.91
CA PHE A 20 -12.43 5.51 7.49
C PHE A 20 -13.03 5.53 6.08
N GLU A 21 -12.41 4.88 5.11
CA GLU A 21 -12.91 4.78 3.74
C GLU A 21 -14.31 4.16 3.70
N ASN A 22 -14.52 3.03 4.38
CA ASN A 22 -15.82 2.39 4.47
C ASN A 22 -16.88 3.28 5.16
N MET A 23 -16.48 4.05 6.16
CA MET A 23 -17.39 5.00 6.83
C MET A 23 -17.82 6.12 5.88
N VAL A 24 -16.90 6.65 5.10
CA VAL A 24 -17.18 7.67 4.07
C VAL A 24 -18.12 7.11 3.01
N PHE A 25 -17.84 5.90 2.49
CA PHE A 25 -18.70 5.26 1.49
C PHE A 25 -20.11 5.02 2.01
N ARG A 26 -20.27 4.57 3.25
CA ARG A 26 -21.59 4.42 3.87
C ARG A 26 -22.36 5.73 3.98
N ARG A 27 -21.68 6.86 4.16
CA ARG A 27 -22.31 8.18 4.14
C ARG A 27 -22.73 8.61 2.75
N ILE A 28 -21.94 8.28 1.73
CA ILE A 28 -22.21 8.67 0.35
C ILE A 28 -23.34 7.81 -0.24
N PHE A 29 -23.26 6.49 -0.10
CA PHE A 29 -24.22 5.56 -0.71
C PHE A 29 -25.47 5.33 0.14
N GLY A 30 -25.40 5.60 1.44
CA GLY A 30 -26.49 5.40 2.37
C GLY A 30 -26.90 3.93 2.57
N PRO A 31 -28.00 3.67 3.27
CA PRO A 31 -28.57 2.35 3.40
C PRO A 31 -29.26 1.93 2.10
N ARG A 32 -29.23 0.65 1.76
CA ARG A 32 -29.93 0.06 0.61
C ARG A 32 -31.16 -0.71 1.09
N ARG A 33 -32.23 -0.60 0.33
CA ARG A 33 -33.43 -1.41 0.58
C ARG A 33 -33.21 -2.82 0.04
N ASP A 34 -33.41 -3.82 0.90
CA ASP A 34 -33.36 -5.22 0.50
C ASP A 34 -34.56 -5.55 -0.40
N GLU A 35 -34.32 -6.23 -1.51
CA GLU A 35 -35.36 -6.55 -2.50
C GLU A 35 -36.35 -7.61 -2.00
N VAL A 36 -35.89 -8.50 -1.11
CA VAL A 36 -36.66 -9.62 -0.59
C VAL A 36 -37.46 -9.21 0.66
N THR A 37 -36.78 -8.63 1.66
CA THR A 37 -37.38 -8.25 2.94
C THR A 37 -38.05 -6.88 2.90
N ARG A 38 -37.72 -6.06 1.89
CA ARG A 38 -38.13 -4.64 1.77
C ARG A 38 -37.66 -3.74 2.91
N GLU A 39 -36.80 -4.23 3.77
CA GLU A 39 -36.25 -3.47 4.89
C GLU A 39 -34.97 -2.70 4.46
N TRP A 40 -34.70 -1.58 5.16
CA TRP A 40 -33.47 -0.82 4.95
C TRP A 40 -32.32 -1.48 5.71
N ARG A 41 -31.28 -1.91 4.98
CA ARG A 41 -30.09 -2.52 5.58
C ARG A 41 -28.82 -1.70 5.29
N ARG A 42 -27.86 -1.82 6.18
CA ARG A 42 -26.50 -1.32 5.95
C ARG A 42 -25.83 -2.14 4.87
N LEU A 43 -25.12 -1.46 3.96
CA LEU A 43 -24.27 -2.11 2.98
C LEU A 43 -23.07 -2.78 3.66
N HIS A 44 -22.77 -4.00 3.24
CA HIS A 44 -21.52 -4.69 3.61
C HIS A 44 -20.33 -4.06 2.91
N ASN A 45 -19.10 -4.28 3.44
CA ASN A 45 -17.89 -3.69 2.87
C ASN A 45 -17.64 -4.13 1.43
N GLU A 46 -17.97 -5.36 1.09
CA GLU A 46 -17.85 -5.90 -0.27
C GLU A 46 -18.76 -5.16 -1.25
N GLU A 47 -20.00 -4.94 -0.88
CA GLU A 47 -20.97 -4.19 -1.68
C GLU A 47 -20.55 -2.73 -1.87
N LEU A 48 -19.93 -2.11 -0.86
CA LEU A 48 -19.38 -0.76 -0.98
C LEU A 48 -18.23 -0.70 -1.97
N ASN A 49 -17.35 -1.71 -1.96
CA ASN A 49 -16.24 -1.82 -2.89
C ASN A 49 -16.70 -2.08 -4.33
N ASP A 50 -17.80 -2.82 -4.51
CA ASP A 50 -18.38 -3.07 -5.83
C ASP A 50 -19.06 -1.81 -6.40
N LEU A 51 -19.68 -1.00 -5.56
CA LEU A 51 -20.26 0.30 -5.94
C LEU A 51 -19.19 1.32 -6.27
N TYR A 52 -18.05 1.27 -5.60
CA TYR A 52 -16.92 2.16 -5.81
C TYR A 52 -15.82 1.44 -6.61
N SER A 53 -15.86 1.58 -7.92
CA SER A 53 -14.96 0.87 -8.85
C SER A 53 -13.49 1.28 -8.78
N SER A 54 -13.15 2.32 -8.02
CA SER A 54 -11.76 2.75 -7.82
C SER A 54 -11.03 1.87 -6.80
N PRO A 55 -9.71 1.67 -6.97
CA PRO A 55 -8.91 0.95 -5.96
C PRO A 55 -8.94 1.68 -4.62
N ASN A 56 -9.02 0.91 -3.54
CA ASN A 56 -9.05 1.48 -2.19
C ASN A 56 -7.76 2.26 -1.86
N ILE A 57 -7.85 3.16 -0.88
CA ILE A 57 -6.77 4.06 -0.50
C ILE A 57 -5.48 3.32 -0.13
N VAL A 58 -5.58 2.16 0.52
CA VAL A 58 -4.42 1.35 0.94
C VAL A 58 -3.67 0.82 -0.27
N ARG A 59 -4.37 0.33 -1.30
CA ARG A 59 -3.75 -0.13 -2.57
C ARG A 59 -3.04 1.01 -3.28
N VAL A 60 -3.66 2.18 -3.34
CA VAL A 60 -3.05 3.37 -3.94
C VAL A 60 -1.75 3.73 -3.22
N ILE A 61 -1.75 3.72 -1.89
CA ILE A 61 -0.56 4.01 -1.08
C ILE A 61 0.52 2.94 -1.30
N LYS A 62 0.18 1.65 -1.27
CA LYS A 62 1.12 0.55 -1.52
C LYS A 62 1.76 0.65 -2.92
N SER A 63 0.95 0.89 -3.95
CA SER A 63 1.46 1.04 -5.31
C SER A 63 2.40 2.24 -5.47
N ARG A 64 2.06 3.39 -4.87
CA ARG A 64 2.93 4.58 -4.87
C ARG A 64 4.24 4.30 -4.14
N ARG A 65 4.19 3.62 -2.99
CA ARG A 65 5.37 3.20 -2.23
C ARG A 65 6.28 2.31 -3.07
N MET A 66 5.74 1.29 -3.73
CA MET A 66 6.51 0.41 -4.60
C MET A 66 7.13 1.14 -5.79
N ARG A 67 6.39 2.05 -6.45
CA ARG A 67 6.94 2.89 -7.53
C ARG A 67 8.11 3.74 -7.07
N CYS A 68 7.96 4.41 -5.93
CA CYS A 68 9.01 5.24 -5.35
C CYS A 68 10.25 4.40 -5.02
N ASN A 69 10.07 3.25 -4.38
CA ASN A 69 11.15 2.35 -4.01
C ASN A 69 11.88 1.79 -5.24
N GLY A 70 11.14 1.42 -6.28
CA GLY A 70 11.71 1.00 -7.55
C GLY A 70 12.55 2.09 -8.22
N HIS A 71 12.11 3.33 -8.12
CA HIS A 71 12.89 4.46 -8.62
C HIS A 71 14.20 4.68 -7.84
N VAL A 72 14.11 4.66 -6.50
CA VAL A 72 15.27 4.83 -5.62
C VAL A 72 16.29 3.70 -5.81
N ALA A 73 15.84 2.45 -5.90
CA ALA A 73 16.73 1.30 -6.08
C ALA A 73 17.50 1.36 -7.43
N ARG A 74 16.87 1.88 -8.49
CA ARG A 74 17.54 2.10 -9.78
C ARG A 74 18.51 3.28 -9.81
N MET A 75 18.45 4.19 -8.84
CA MET A 75 19.38 5.32 -8.75
C MET A 75 20.82 4.91 -8.39
N GLY A 76 21.01 3.69 -7.90
CA GLY A 76 22.31 3.15 -7.51
C GLY A 76 22.73 3.47 -6.07
N GLU A 77 23.71 2.72 -5.60
CA GLU A 77 24.17 2.71 -4.20
C GLU A 77 24.91 3.98 -3.79
N GLU A 78 25.44 4.72 -4.72
CA GLU A 78 26.25 5.93 -4.47
C GLU A 78 25.39 7.11 -3.96
N ARG A 79 24.07 7.08 -4.19
CA ARG A 79 23.19 8.15 -3.76
C ARG A 79 22.71 7.94 -2.32
N GLY A 80 22.77 9.01 -1.52
CA GLY A 80 22.33 9.00 -0.12
C GLY A 80 20.90 8.52 0.10
N VAL A 81 20.03 8.66 -0.92
CA VAL A 81 18.63 8.19 -0.90
C VAL A 81 18.57 6.65 -0.85
N TYR A 82 19.47 5.95 -1.55
CA TYR A 82 19.57 4.49 -1.50
C TYR A 82 19.97 4.01 -0.11
N ARG A 83 20.90 4.70 0.56
CA ARG A 83 21.29 4.41 1.95
C ARG A 83 20.13 4.54 2.93
N VAL A 84 19.21 5.48 2.70
CA VAL A 84 18.00 5.61 3.52
C VAL A 84 17.05 4.43 3.30
N LEU A 85 16.99 3.89 2.08
CA LEU A 85 16.14 2.75 1.75
C LEU A 85 16.64 1.44 2.38
N VAL A 86 17.94 1.14 2.23
CA VAL A 86 18.56 -0.15 2.61
C VAL A 86 19.37 -0.05 3.90
N GLY A 87 19.90 1.12 4.23
CA GLY A 87 20.83 1.34 5.34
C GLY A 87 20.21 1.14 6.72
N LYS A 88 21.04 0.66 7.65
CA LYS A 88 20.73 0.71 9.08
C LYS A 88 21.14 2.10 9.58
N PRO A 89 20.27 2.84 10.28
CA PRO A 89 20.69 4.07 10.92
C PRO A 89 21.76 3.74 11.98
N GLU A 90 22.89 4.43 11.88
CA GLU A 90 23.90 4.41 12.94
C GLU A 90 23.38 5.28 14.07
N GLY A 91 23.40 4.74 15.31
CA GLY A 91 23.01 5.46 16.50
C GLY A 91 21.62 5.14 17.06
N ARG A 92 21.26 5.89 18.11
CA ARG A 92 19.99 5.71 18.84
C ARG A 92 18.81 6.13 17.96
N ARG A 93 17.80 5.29 17.88
CA ARG A 93 16.61 5.53 17.07
C ARG A 93 15.85 6.77 17.56
N PRO A 94 15.52 7.76 16.68
CA PRO A 94 14.66 8.86 17.06
C PRO A 94 13.29 8.37 17.52
N LEU A 95 12.69 8.99 18.54
CA LEU A 95 11.41 8.59 19.14
C LEU A 95 10.23 8.62 18.15
N GLU A 96 10.27 9.50 17.15
CA GLU A 96 9.19 9.72 16.17
C GLU A 96 9.29 8.84 14.92
N ARG A 97 10.33 8.04 14.77
CA ARG A 97 10.51 7.22 13.56
C ARG A 97 9.63 5.98 13.62
N SER A 98 8.90 5.69 12.53
CA SER A 98 8.06 4.48 12.40
C SER A 98 8.86 3.22 12.76
N ARG A 99 8.22 2.25 13.42
CA ARG A 99 8.88 1.01 13.92
C ARG A 99 9.37 0.11 12.79
N ARG A 100 8.84 0.23 11.57
CA ARG A 100 9.21 -0.59 10.41
C ARG A 100 10.05 0.21 9.44
N ARG A 101 11.04 -0.47 8.85
CA ARG A 101 11.88 0.08 7.78
C ARG A 101 11.11 0.01 6.46
N TRP A 102 11.47 0.84 5.51
CA TRP A 102 10.91 0.79 4.16
C TRP A 102 11.08 -0.58 3.51
N VAL A 103 12.27 -1.18 3.65
CA VAL A 103 12.57 -2.53 3.16
C VAL A 103 11.61 -3.58 3.71
N ASP A 104 11.28 -3.50 5.00
CA ASP A 104 10.37 -4.45 5.63
C ASP A 104 8.95 -4.32 5.08
N ASN A 105 8.51 -3.08 4.82
CA ASN A 105 7.20 -2.83 4.21
C ASN A 105 7.14 -3.33 2.74
N ILE A 106 8.22 -3.14 1.96
CA ILE A 106 8.30 -3.66 0.59
C ILE A 106 8.25 -5.19 0.60
N LYS A 107 9.02 -5.83 1.46
CA LYS A 107 9.01 -7.30 1.60
C LYS A 107 7.63 -7.82 1.97
N MET A 108 6.90 -7.10 2.82
CA MET A 108 5.52 -7.46 3.16
C MET A 108 4.59 -7.33 1.96
N ASP A 109 4.66 -6.20 1.23
CA ASP A 109 3.85 -5.98 0.04
C ASP A 109 4.14 -7.04 -1.03
N LEU A 110 5.42 -7.41 -1.24
CA LEU A 110 5.81 -8.48 -2.15
C LEU A 110 5.32 -9.87 -1.70
N LYS A 111 5.33 -10.14 -0.39
CA LYS A 111 4.80 -11.38 0.17
C LYS A 111 3.30 -11.50 -0.07
N GLU A 112 2.54 -10.43 0.04
CA GLU A 112 1.10 -10.39 -0.27
C GLU A 112 0.80 -10.72 -1.74
N VAL A 113 1.72 -10.37 -2.65
CA VAL A 113 1.62 -10.67 -4.09
C VAL A 113 2.18 -12.06 -4.45
N GLY A 114 2.68 -12.82 -3.46
CA GLY A 114 3.28 -14.12 -3.68
C GLY A 114 4.76 -14.11 -4.07
N CYS A 115 5.41 -12.94 -4.12
CA CYS A 115 6.80 -12.77 -4.52
C CYS A 115 7.77 -12.61 -3.32
N GLY A 116 7.41 -13.11 -2.15
CA GLY A 116 8.14 -12.89 -0.90
C GLY A 116 9.55 -13.50 -0.81
N TYR A 117 9.91 -14.39 -1.73
CA TYR A 117 11.21 -15.09 -1.75
C TYR A 117 12.22 -14.50 -2.73
N MET A 118 11.82 -13.52 -3.54
CA MET A 118 12.68 -12.96 -4.58
C MET A 118 13.48 -11.77 -4.05
N ASP A 119 14.71 -11.62 -4.54
CA ASP A 119 15.47 -10.41 -4.31
C ASP A 119 14.80 -9.24 -5.06
N TRP A 120 14.10 -8.42 -4.31
CA TRP A 120 13.34 -7.31 -4.86
C TRP A 120 14.23 -6.27 -5.55
N ILE A 121 15.52 -6.16 -5.15
CA ILE A 121 16.47 -5.24 -5.77
C ILE A 121 16.77 -5.70 -7.21
N GLY A 122 16.96 -7.01 -7.41
CA GLY A 122 17.13 -7.59 -8.74
C GLY A 122 15.89 -7.40 -9.61
N LEU A 123 14.69 -7.62 -9.04
CA LEU A 123 13.42 -7.41 -9.75
C LEU A 123 13.21 -5.95 -10.20
N VAL A 124 13.67 -5.00 -9.40
CA VAL A 124 13.57 -3.56 -9.73
C VAL A 124 14.43 -3.18 -10.92
N GLN A 125 15.53 -3.87 -11.17
CA GLN A 125 16.38 -3.61 -12.34
C GLN A 125 15.61 -3.88 -13.65
N GLU A 126 14.74 -4.87 -13.65
CA GLU A 126 13.82 -5.15 -14.76
C GLU A 126 12.55 -4.30 -14.63
N ARG A 127 12.51 -3.21 -15.36
CA ARG A 127 11.44 -2.22 -15.27
C ARG A 127 10.06 -2.80 -15.55
N GLU A 128 9.94 -3.68 -16.52
CA GLU A 128 8.66 -4.29 -16.92
C GLU A 128 8.14 -5.24 -15.85
N MET A 129 9.01 -6.10 -15.29
CA MET A 129 8.68 -6.99 -14.20
C MET A 129 8.19 -6.21 -12.97
N TRP A 130 8.90 -5.13 -12.64
CA TRP A 130 8.51 -4.26 -11.53
C TRP A 130 7.14 -3.60 -11.73
N TRP A 131 6.85 -3.13 -12.96
CA TRP A 131 5.55 -2.55 -13.29
C TRP A 131 4.42 -3.57 -13.21
N THR A 132 4.64 -4.80 -13.62
CA THR A 132 3.68 -5.90 -13.50
C THR A 132 3.35 -6.16 -12.03
N LEU A 133 4.35 -6.19 -11.15
CA LEU A 133 4.15 -6.35 -9.71
C LEU A 133 3.37 -5.18 -9.10
N VAL A 134 3.71 -3.95 -9.47
CA VAL A 134 2.96 -2.76 -9.00
C VAL A 134 1.50 -2.83 -9.44
N SER A 135 1.23 -3.28 -10.66
CA SER A 135 -0.12 -3.48 -11.16
C SER A 135 -0.86 -4.59 -10.43
N ALA A 136 -0.17 -5.69 -10.10
CA ALA A 136 -0.74 -6.77 -9.30
C ALA A 136 -1.17 -6.27 -7.91
N VAL A 137 -0.35 -5.45 -7.25
CA VAL A 137 -0.71 -4.83 -5.95
C VAL A 137 -1.96 -3.96 -6.06
N MET A 138 -2.15 -3.25 -7.18
CA MET A 138 -3.36 -2.45 -7.42
C MET A 138 -4.62 -3.31 -7.57
N ASN A 139 -4.47 -4.52 -8.12
CA ASN A 139 -5.57 -5.43 -8.43
C ASN A 139 -5.86 -6.44 -7.31
N LEU A 140 -5.01 -6.55 -6.29
CA LEU A 140 -5.26 -7.43 -5.16
C LEU A 140 -6.56 -7.01 -4.45
N ARG A 141 -7.54 -7.92 -4.45
CA ARG A 141 -8.68 -7.82 -3.54
C ARG A 141 -8.19 -8.24 -2.15
N VAL A 142 -7.95 -7.26 -1.30
CA VAL A 142 -7.68 -7.53 0.11
C VAL A 142 -9.04 -7.68 0.79
N PRO A 143 -9.33 -8.86 1.37
CA PRO A 143 -10.57 -9.09 2.11
C PRO A 143 -10.72 -8.18 3.31
#